data_afe99706a636314cb84b14db677e5257
#
_entry.id   afe99706a636314cb84b14db677e5257
#
_cell.length_a   1.000
_cell.length_b   1.000
_cell.length_c   1.000
_cell.angle_alpha   90.00
_cell.angle_beta   90.00
_cell.angle_gamma   90.00
#
_symmetry.space_group_name_H-M   'P 1'
#
loop_
_entity.id
_entity.type
_entity.pdbx_description
1 polymer ?
#
loop_
_entity_poly.entity_id
_entity_poly.type
_entity_poly.pdbx_seq_one_letter_code
_entity_poly.pdbx_strand_id
1 'polypeptide(L)'
;MIKRLLIANRGEIAVRVIRSCRELGIEAVAVFSEADRDSLHVRMADKAICVGPADSRRSYLNVQNLIAAAVAGGCDAVHPGVGFLSENAAFAAAVEKAGLIFIGPRPETISFLGDKVVAKRTALEAGLPVIPGSDGSVEDVNAAMKFARKVGFPVIVKAASGGGGKGMRIVREESQLASMMKIASHEAETAFSDGTLYLEKYLENPRHVEVQLLGDGKGNAVHLGERDCSMQKNHQKLVEESPSPGMNAEMRDAMCGSSVKLFEKLSYRGAGTIEFLFDGKNYYFMEVNARVQVEHPVSEMVSGIDIIKAQIRGAAGEDLGFSQEDIILEGSSIECRINASAPGTVSYYLPPGGISVRVDSFLYPGYKVPPHYDSMVAKLIVHGATRQEAIARMLRALNEFELEGVPTNIETQKHIISSSIFRSGKFGTSALETILKEA
;
A
#
# COMPACT_ATOMS: atom_id res chain seq x y z
N MET A 1 26.70 -9.58 -6.01
CA MET A 1 25.84 -9.32 -7.21
C MET A 1 24.79 -10.41 -7.30
N ILE A 2 23.51 -10.07 -7.35
CA ILE A 2 22.39 -11.02 -7.46
C ILE A 2 22.34 -11.53 -8.91
N LYS A 3 22.41 -12.85 -9.09
CA LYS A 3 22.30 -13.49 -10.42
C LYS A 3 20.95 -14.16 -10.63
N ARG A 4 20.36 -14.67 -9.53
CA ARG A 4 19.07 -15.35 -9.57
C ARG A 4 18.20 -14.95 -8.38
N LEU A 5 16.96 -14.57 -8.65
CA LEU A 5 16.03 -14.04 -7.67
C LEU A 5 14.75 -14.86 -7.61
N LEU A 6 14.39 -15.38 -6.41
CA LEU A 6 13.08 -15.97 -6.18
C LEU A 6 12.04 -14.88 -5.98
N ILE A 7 10.90 -15.00 -6.63
CA ILE A 7 9.75 -14.10 -6.48
C ILE A 7 8.71 -14.82 -5.61
N ALA A 8 8.68 -14.47 -4.32
CA ALA A 8 7.79 -15.07 -3.32
C ALA A 8 6.39 -14.44 -3.34
N ASN A 9 5.82 -14.31 -4.54
CA ASN A 9 4.52 -13.70 -4.77
C ASN A 9 3.89 -14.20 -6.07
N ARG A 10 2.70 -13.68 -6.43
CA ARG A 10 1.91 -14.06 -7.59
C ARG A 10 1.32 -12.83 -8.30
N GLY A 11 0.59 -13.08 -9.37
CA GLY A 11 -0.21 -12.06 -10.04
C GLY A 11 0.62 -10.97 -10.71
N GLU A 12 0.07 -9.77 -10.73
CA GLU A 12 0.69 -8.64 -11.45
C GLU A 12 2.04 -8.24 -10.85
N ILE A 13 2.19 -8.30 -9.51
CA ILE A 13 3.45 -7.91 -8.87
C ILE A 13 4.57 -8.90 -9.18
N ALA A 14 4.27 -10.19 -9.29
CA ALA A 14 5.26 -11.17 -9.73
C ALA A 14 5.70 -10.91 -11.18
N VAL A 15 4.77 -10.60 -12.07
CA VAL A 15 5.08 -10.18 -13.45
C VAL A 15 5.94 -8.90 -13.46
N ARG A 16 5.60 -7.92 -12.61
CA ARG A 16 6.36 -6.67 -12.47
C ARG A 16 7.81 -6.90 -12.05
N VAL A 17 8.02 -7.77 -11.05
CA VAL A 17 9.37 -8.13 -10.58
C VAL A 17 10.15 -8.89 -11.65
N ILE A 18 9.51 -9.84 -12.38
CA ILE A 18 10.14 -10.57 -13.49
C ILE A 18 10.66 -9.61 -14.57
N ARG A 19 9.86 -8.59 -14.93
CA ARG A 19 10.28 -7.57 -15.91
C ARG A 19 11.54 -6.83 -15.44
N SER A 20 11.58 -6.39 -14.18
CA SER A 20 12.78 -5.76 -13.60
C SER A 20 13.98 -6.69 -13.58
N CYS A 21 13.79 -7.96 -13.22
CA CYS A 21 14.88 -8.95 -13.23
C CYS A 21 15.49 -9.08 -14.65
N ARG A 22 14.65 -9.21 -15.67
CA ARG A 22 15.12 -9.32 -17.07
C ARG A 22 15.92 -8.11 -17.53
N GLU A 23 15.45 -6.92 -17.18
CA GLU A 23 16.14 -5.67 -17.54
C GLU A 23 17.43 -5.45 -16.75
N LEU A 24 17.60 -6.13 -15.61
CA LEU A 24 18.83 -6.15 -14.80
C LEU A 24 19.75 -7.35 -15.15
N GLY A 25 19.35 -8.23 -16.08
CA GLY A 25 20.10 -9.44 -16.40
C GLY A 25 20.08 -10.49 -15.28
N ILE A 26 19.05 -10.49 -14.43
CA ILE A 26 18.86 -11.40 -13.31
C ILE A 26 17.89 -12.52 -13.72
N GLU A 27 18.24 -13.78 -13.48
CA GLU A 27 17.38 -14.93 -13.72
C GLU A 27 16.23 -14.94 -12.70
N ALA A 28 14.98 -14.95 -13.18
CA ALA A 28 13.78 -14.91 -12.35
C ALA A 28 13.25 -16.33 -12.07
N VAL A 29 13.13 -16.68 -10.80
CA VAL A 29 12.49 -17.93 -10.35
C VAL A 29 11.14 -17.61 -9.71
N ALA A 30 10.04 -17.97 -10.38
CA ALA A 30 8.71 -17.77 -9.84
C ALA A 30 8.32 -18.94 -8.91
N VAL A 31 7.58 -18.63 -7.85
CA VAL A 31 6.81 -19.64 -7.13
C VAL A 31 5.35 -19.61 -7.57
N PHE A 32 4.66 -20.76 -7.47
CA PHE A 32 3.24 -20.84 -7.76
C PHE A 32 2.54 -21.90 -6.90
N SER A 33 1.28 -21.67 -6.59
CA SER A 33 0.39 -22.70 -6.06
C SER A 33 -0.21 -23.51 -7.21
N GLU A 34 -0.78 -24.67 -6.92
CA GLU A 34 -1.46 -25.50 -7.94
C GLU A 34 -2.52 -24.71 -8.73
N ALA A 35 -3.22 -23.75 -8.09
CA ALA A 35 -4.21 -22.90 -8.74
C ALA A 35 -3.62 -21.89 -9.72
N ASP A 36 -2.35 -21.52 -9.57
CA ASP A 36 -1.65 -20.54 -10.42
C ASP A 36 -0.73 -21.20 -11.46
N ARG A 37 -0.81 -22.51 -11.67
CA ARG A 37 0.05 -23.25 -12.60
C ARG A 37 0.13 -22.61 -13.99
N ASP A 38 -0.99 -22.11 -14.49
CA ASP A 38 -1.10 -21.48 -15.80
C ASP A 38 -0.98 -19.96 -15.77
N SER A 39 -0.64 -19.37 -14.62
CA SER A 39 -0.53 -17.92 -14.47
C SER A 39 0.61 -17.33 -15.29
N LEU A 40 0.43 -16.08 -15.75
CA LEU A 40 1.40 -15.42 -16.63
C LEU A 40 2.80 -15.32 -16.01
N HIS A 41 2.92 -15.09 -14.69
CA HIS A 41 4.22 -15.02 -14.02
C HIS A 41 4.98 -16.35 -14.09
N VAL A 42 4.26 -17.50 -14.07
CA VAL A 42 4.85 -18.83 -14.25
C VAL A 42 5.40 -19.02 -15.65
N ARG A 43 4.67 -18.54 -16.66
CA ARG A 43 5.08 -18.62 -18.08
C ARG A 43 6.23 -17.67 -18.42
N MET A 44 6.33 -16.56 -17.71
CA MET A 44 7.36 -15.53 -17.98
C MET A 44 8.68 -15.80 -17.24
N ALA A 45 8.66 -16.50 -16.13
CA ALA A 45 9.86 -16.78 -15.35
C ALA A 45 10.82 -17.73 -16.08
N ASP A 46 12.11 -17.63 -15.80
CA ASP A 46 13.13 -18.54 -16.32
C ASP A 46 12.99 -19.94 -15.72
N LYS A 47 12.56 -20.00 -14.45
CA LYS A 47 12.16 -21.22 -13.73
C LYS A 47 10.91 -20.96 -12.91
N ALA A 48 10.14 -22.01 -12.66
CA ALA A 48 8.97 -21.95 -11.80
C ALA A 48 8.89 -23.18 -10.89
N ILE A 49 8.56 -22.97 -9.62
CA ILE A 49 8.51 -24.00 -8.58
C ILE A 49 7.14 -23.98 -7.90
N CYS A 50 6.45 -25.13 -7.90
CA CYS A 50 5.20 -25.29 -7.16
C CYS A 50 5.49 -25.36 -5.66
N VAL A 51 4.83 -24.47 -4.88
CA VAL A 51 5.05 -24.36 -3.42
C VAL A 51 3.87 -24.90 -2.61
N GLY A 52 2.86 -25.50 -3.25
CA GLY A 52 1.76 -26.14 -2.56
C GLY A 52 0.40 -25.97 -3.22
N PRO A 53 -0.68 -26.38 -2.54
CA PRO A 53 -2.05 -26.30 -3.04
C PRO A 53 -2.56 -24.86 -3.14
N ALA A 54 -3.80 -24.68 -3.62
CA ALA A 54 -4.45 -23.38 -3.78
C ALA A 54 -4.57 -22.55 -2.48
N ASP A 55 -4.71 -23.21 -1.32
CA ASP A 55 -4.73 -22.52 -0.01
C ASP A 55 -3.40 -21.78 0.22
N SER A 56 -3.48 -20.44 0.36
CA SER A 56 -2.32 -19.59 0.58
C SER A 56 -1.52 -19.94 1.83
N ARG A 57 -2.17 -20.43 2.90
CA ARG A 57 -1.50 -20.86 4.15
C ARG A 57 -0.57 -22.06 3.92
N ARG A 58 -0.88 -22.88 2.92
CA ARG A 58 -0.12 -24.08 2.56
C ARG A 58 0.80 -23.87 1.36
N SER A 59 0.82 -22.67 0.80
CA SER A 59 1.63 -22.28 -0.36
C SER A 59 2.36 -20.95 -0.13
N TYR A 60 1.82 -19.80 -0.54
CA TYR A 60 2.47 -18.49 -0.49
C TYR A 60 2.74 -17.95 0.93
N LEU A 61 2.06 -18.46 1.96
CA LEU A 61 2.32 -18.14 3.37
C LEU A 61 3.14 -19.22 4.08
N ASN A 62 3.58 -20.26 3.37
CA ASN A 62 4.40 -21.31 3.95
C ASN A 62 5.89 -20.97 3.81
N VAL A 63 6.47 -20.42 4.87
CA VAL A 63 7.87 -19.99 4.93
C VAL A 63 8.82 -21.12 4.53
N GLN A 64 8.59 -22.35 5.01
CA GLN A 64 9.48 -23.49 4.75
C GLN A 64 9.50 -23.85 3.26
N ASN A 65 8.31 -23.89 2.61
CA ASN A 65 8.21 -24.20 1.19
C ASN A 65 8.88 -23.12 0.32
N LEU A 66 8.76 -21.83 0.70
CA LEU A 66 9.38 -20.73 -0.02
C LEU A 66 10.92 -20.77 0.11
N ILE A 67 11.45 -21.03 1.30
CA ILE A 67 12.90 -21.18 1.51
C ILE A 67 13.42 -22.41 0.75
N ALA A 68 12.73 -23.53 0.83
CA ALA A 68 13.11 -24.74 0.08
C ALA A 68 13.12 -24.48 -1.43
N ALA A 69 12.12 -23.76 -1.95
CA ALA A 69 12.07 -23.35 -3.36
C ALA A 69 13.25 -22.44 -3.75
N ALA A 70 13.62 -21.48 -2.89
CA ALA A 70 14.73 -20.58 -3.14
C ALA A 70 16.07 -21.34 -3.19
N VAL A 71 16.30 -22.24 -2.26
CA VAL A 71 17.51 -23.07 -2.19
C VAL A 71 17.56 -24.05 -3.39
N ALA A 72 16.47 -24.76 -3.67
CA ALA A 72 16.37 -25.70 -4.80
C ALA A 72 16.49 -24.99 -6.16
N GLY A 73 15.99 -23.74 -6.25
CA GLY A 73 16.15 -22.88 -7.41
C GLY A 73 17.57 -22.37 -7.60
N GLY A 74 18.43 -22.48 -6.60
CA GLY A 74 19.78 -21.90 -6.58
C GLY A 74 19.75 -20.37 -6.59
N CYS A 75 18.80 -19.77 -5.87
CA CYS A 75 18.63 -18.31 -5.83
C CYS A 75 19.64 -17.66 -4.89
N ASP A 76 20.00 -16.41 -5.20
CA ASP A 76 20.84 -15.55 -4.34
C ASP A 76 19.98 -14.66 -3.43
N ALA A 77 18.73 -14.37 -3.89
CA ALA A 77 17.85 -13.40 -3.24
C ALA A 77 16.37 -13.83 -3.33
N VAL A 78 15.55 -13.22 -2.47
CA VAL A 78 14.10 -13.40 -2.43
C VAL A 78 13.40 -12.04 -2.44
N HIS A 79 12.51 -11.79 -3.42
CA HIS A 79 11.63 -10.62 -3.45
C HIS A 79 10.24 -11.00 -2.94
N PRO A 80 9.75 -10.41 -1.85
CA PRO A 80 8.47 -10.79 -1.25
C PRO A 80 7.25 -10.20 -1.98
N GLY A 81 7.44 -9.19 -2.84
CA GLY A 81 6.36 -8.46 -3.51
C GLY A 81 5.48 -7.65 -2.55
N VAL A 82 4.16 -7.76 -2.71
CA VAL A 82 3.13 -7.05 -1.95
C VAL A 82 2.25 -8.05 -1.20
N GLY A 83 1.82 -7.75 0.03
CA GLY A 83 0.99 -8.66 0.83
C GLY A 83 1.72 -9.96 1.21
N PHE A 84 0.98 -11.02 1.46
CA PHE A 84 1.52 -12.31 1.93
C PHE A 84 2.57 -12.14 3.04
N LEU A 85 3.83 -12.48 2.76
CA LEU A 85 4.94 -12.43 3.73
C LEU A 85 5.83 -11.19 3.59
N SER A 86 5.44 -10.18 2.80
CA SER A 86 6.28 -9.01 2.54
C SER A 86 6.61 -8.17 3.79
N GLU A 87 5.75 -8.20 4.81
CA GLU A 87 5.96 -7.52 6.11
C GLU A 87 6.11 -8.53 7.27
N ASN A 88 6.54 -9.75 6.95
CA ASN A 88 6.76 -10.78 7.96
C ASN A 88 8.24 -10.84 8.37
N ALA A 89 8.55 -10.32 9.56
CA ALA A 89 9.92 -10.29 10.09
C ALA A 89 10.53 -11.71 10.22
N ALA A 90 9.73 -12.72 10.61
CA ALA A 90 10.21 -14.09 10.72
C ALA A 90 10.58 -14.69 9.36
N PHE A 91 9.83 -14.36 8.31
CA PHE A 91 10.18 -14.75 6.94
C PHE A 91 11.48 -14.08 6.47
N ALA A 92 11.61 -12.77 6.65
CA ALA A 92 12.83 -12.05 6.30
C ALA A 92 14.05 -12.64 7.02
N ALA A 93 13.95 -12.91 8.33
CA ALA A 93 15.01 -13.56 9.12
C ALA A 93 15.32 -14.98 8.63
N ALA A 94 14.29 -15.76 8.23
CA ALA A 94 14.49 -17.11 7.70
C ALA A 94 15.23 -17.10 6.35
N VAL A 95 14.92 -16.11 5.47
CA VAL A 95 15.64 -15.89 4.21
C VAL A 95 17.13 -15.59 4.48
N GLU A 96 17.41 -14.62 5.37
CA GLU A 96 18.80 -14.25 5.70
C GLU A 96 19.55 -15.39 6.40
N LYS A 97 18.89 -16.14 7.28
CA LYS A 97 19.47 -17.35 7.92
C LYS A 97 19.81 -18.46 6.92
N ALA A 98 19.08 -18.55 5.82
CA ALA A 98 19.37 -19.47 4.72
C ALA A 98 20.54 -19.01 3.82
N GLY A 99 21.18 -17.88 4.13
CA GLY A 99 22.28 -17.29 3.34
C GLY A 99 21.80 -16.54 2.09
N LEU A 100 20.50 -16.19 2.01
CA LEU A 100 19.88 -15.49 0.90
C LEU A 100 19.68 -14.01 1.24
N ILE A 101 19.65 -13.15 0.22
CA ILE A 101 19.34 -11.72 0.38
C ILE A 101 17.82 -11.52 0.39
N PHE A 102 17.26 -10.91 1.43
CA PHE A 102 15.88 -10.46 1.44
C PHE A 102 15.77 -9.09 0.76
N ILE A 103 14.96 -8.97 -0.30
CA ILE A 103 14.74 -7.69 -1.00
C ILE A 103 13.69 -6.89 -0.22
N GLY A 104 14.16 -6.06 0.68
CA GLY A 104 13.32 -5.27 1.59
C GLY A 104 14.08 -4.81 2.82
N PRO A 105 13.36 -4.29 3.84
CA PRO A 105 13.97 -3.87 5.10
C PRO A 105 14.56 -5.05 5.88
N ARG A 106 15.38 -4.74 6.86
CA ARG A 106 15.92 -5.76 7.79
C ARG A 106 14.80 -6.34 8.65
N PRO A 107 14.90 -7.62 9.09
CA PRO A 107 13.88 -8.24 9.94
C PRO A 107 13.55 -7.43 11.20
N GLU A 108 14.55 -6.81 11.83
CA GLU A 108 14.38 -5.96 13.01
C GLU A 108 13.57 -4.71 12.70
N THR A 109 13.80 -4.11 11.53
CA THR A 109 13.06 -2.93 11.06
C THR A 109 11.59 -3.27 10.78
N ILE A 110 11.33 -4.43 10.15
CA ILE A 110 9.96 -4.91 9.90
C ILE A 110 9.24 -5.15 11.23
N SER A 111 9.88 -5.84 12.17
CA SER A 111 9.32 -6.11 13.51
C SER A 111 9.03 -4.82 14.27
N PHE A 112 9.96 -3.88 14.24
CA PHE A 112 9.87 -2.59 14.89
C PHE A 112 8.71 -1.74 14.35
N LEU A 113 8.57 -1.64 13.03
CA LEU A 113 7.51 -0.88 12.38
C LEU A 113 6.13 -1.56 12.45
N GLY A 114 6.10 -2.89 12.62
CA GLY A 114 4.87 -3.66 12.82
C GLY A 114 4.21 -3.41 14.20
N ASP A 115 4.96 -2.92 15.18
CA ASP A 115 4.41 -2.47 16.47
C ASP A 115 3.91 -1.02 16.34
N LYS A 116 2.60 -0.84 16.30
CA LYS A 116 1.96 0.47 16.10
C LYS A 116 2.33 1.50 17.18
N VAL A 117 2.54 1.06 18.42
CA VAL A 117 2.88 1.96 19.55
C VAL A 117 4.32 2.44 19.38
N VAL A 118 5.23 1.52 19.06
CA VAL A 118 6.64 1.82 18.83
C VAL A 118 6.80 2.70 17.59
N ALA A 119 6.13 2.36 16.48
CA ALA A 119 6.16 3.14 15.24
C ALA A 119 5.65 4.58 15.45
N LYS A 120 4.53 4.76 16.17
CA LYS A 120 3.96 6.07 16.49
C LYS A 120 4.90 6.92 17.34
N ARG A 121 5.53 6.32 18.35
CA ARG A 121 6.52 7.01 19.20
C ARG A 121 7.74 7.44 18.39
N THR A 122 8.26 6.55 17.56
CA THR A 122 9.44 6.84 16.72
C THR A 122 9.14 7.91 15.68
N ALA A 123 7.93 7.90 15.12
CA ALA A 123 7.46 8.96 14.22
C ALA A 123 7.45 10.33 14.93
N LEU A 124 6.91 10.41 16.15
CA LEU A 124 6.95 11.62 16.98
C LEU A 124 8.38 12.10 17.22
N GLU A 125 9.29 11.21 17.60
CA GLU A 125 10.70 11.53 17.82
C GLU A 125 11.44 11.99 16.55
N ALA A 126 10.96 11.58 15.37
CA ALA A 126 11.44 12.05 14.07
C ALA A 126 10.76 13.36 13.61
N GLY A 127 9.85 13.92 14.42
CA GLY A 127 9.15 15.16 14.12
C GLY A 127 7.88 15.00 13.26
N LEU A 128 7.40 13.77 13.06
CA LEU A 128 6.14 13.51 12.38
C LEU A 128 4.97 13.73 13.35
N PRO A 129 4.00 14.60 13.02
CA PRO A 129 2.84 14.80 13.88
C PRO A 129 1.96 13.54 13.89
N VAL A 130 1.45 13.20 15.05
CA VAL A 130 0.48 12.11 15.24
C VAL A 130 -0.89 12.68 15.63
N ILE A 131 -1.96 11.94 15.34
CA ILE A 131 -3.30 12.35 15.79
C ILE A 131 -3.27 12.54 17.31
N PRO A 132 -3.70 13.72 17.81
CA PRO A 132 -3.77 13.96 19.23
C PRO A 132 -4.61 12.89 19.93
N GLY A 133 -4.02 12.17 20.87
CA GLY A 133 -4.63 11.08 21.62
C GLY A 133 -4.46 11.28 23.12
N SER A 134 -5.22 10.52 23.91
CA SER A 134 -5.04 10.44 25.35
C SER A 134 -3.68 9.82 25.67
N ASP A 135 -3.12 10.21 26.81
CA ASP A 135 -1.87 9.64 27.31
C ASP A 135 -2.17 8.30 28.01
N GLY A 136 -2.15 7.24 27.21
CA GLY A 136 -2.54 5.90 27.65
C GLY A 136 -4.06 5.67 27.72
N SER A 137 -4.43 4.67 28.53
CA SER A 137 -5.83 4.30 28.75
C SER A 137 -6.60 5.37 29.52
N VAL A 138 -7.87 5.50 29.21
CA VAL A 138 -8.78 6.42 29.89
C VAL A 138 -9.91 5.63 30.56
N GLU A 139 -9.80 5.46 31.86
CA GLU A 139 -10.79 4.74 32.69
C GLU A 139 -11.86 5.68 33.22
N ASP A 140 -11.51 6.96 33.44
CA ASP A 140 -12.37 7.97 34.05
C ASP A 140 -12.95 8.94 32.98
N VAL A 141 -14.28 9.12 33.05
CA VAL A 141 -15.02 10.05 32.18
C VAL A 141 -14.53 11.50 32.34
N ASN A 142 -14.09 11.93 33.53
CA ASN A 142 -13.60 13.29 33.75
C ASN A 142 -12.24 13.50 33.03
N ALA A 143 -11.35 12.51 33.05
CA ALA A 143 -10.09 12.53 32.31
C ALA A 143 -10.37 12.58 30.81
N ALA A 144 -11.30 11.75 30.31
CA ALA A 144 -11.76 11.77 28.94
C ALA A 144 -12.30 13.13 28.51
N MET A 145 -13.14 13.72 29.36
CA MET A 145 -13.74 15.04 29.14
C MET A 145 -12.69 16.13 29.05
N LYS A 146 -11.71 16.12 29.97
CA LYS A 146 -10.59 17.08 29.97
C LYS A 146 -9.80 16.99 28.65
N PHE A 147 -9.51 15.77 28.18
CA PHE A 147 -8.84 15.54 26.92
C PHE A 147 -9.68 16.06 25.74
N ALA A 148 -10.97 15.65 25.67
CA ALA A 148 -11.87 16.03 24.58
C ALA A 148 -12.05 17.55 24.46
N ARG A 149 -12.16 18.26 25.59
CA ARG A 149 -12.20 19.72 25.61
C ARG A 149 -10.90 20.36 25.11
N LYS A 150 -9.74 19.75 25.42
CA LYS A 150 -8.42 20.23 24.97
C LYS A 150 -8.25 20.12 23.46
N VAL A 151 -8.66 18.98 22.84
CA VAL A 151 -8.47 18.73 21.41
C VAL A 151 -9.67 19.16 20.57
N GLY A 152 -10.80 19.49 21.22
CA GLY A 152 -12.08 19.83 20.58
C GLY A 152 -12.82 18.61 20.02
N PHE A 153 -14.15 18.68 20.03
CA PHE A 153 -15.00 17.68 19.37
C PHE A 153 -14.96 17.85 17.83
N PRO A 154 -15.22 16.78 17.06
CA PRO A 154 -15.47 15.40 17.49
C PRO A 154 -14.21 14.68 17.96
N VAL A 155 -14.41 13.69 18.85
CA VAL A 155 -13.37 12.74 19.28
C VAL A 155 -13.85 11.32 18.98
N ILE A 156 -12.92 10.36 18.92
CA ILE A 156 -13.22 8.94 18.79
C ILE A 156 -12.74 8.21 20.04
N VAL A 157 -13.62 7.42 20.62
CA VAL A 157 -13.31 6.46 21.68
C VAL A 157 -12.94 5.15 21.02
N LYS A 158 -11.85 4.52 21.42
CA LYS A 158 -11.34 3.27 20.86
C LYS A 158 -10.98 2.28 21.95
N ALA A 159 -11.27 0.99 21.74
CA ALA A 159 -10.76 -0.07 22.58
C ALA A 159 -9.24 -0.24 22.40
N ALA A 160 -8.50 -0.40 23.50
CA ALA A 160 -7.05 -0.59 23.46
C ALA A 160 -6.68 -1.91 22.78
N SER A 161 -7.42 -2.98 23.04
CA SER A 161 -7.22 -4.32 22.46
C SER A 161 -8.06 -4.56 21.19
N GLY A 162 -8.62 -3.49 20.58
CA GLY A 162 -9.58 -3.58 19.47
C GLY A 162 -8.98 -3.69 18.09
N GLY A 163 -9.77 -4.28 17.19
CA GLY A 163 -9.50 -4.36 15.75
C GLY A 163 -10.79 -4.49 14.94
N GLY A 164 -10.73 -4.20 13.62
CA GLY A 164 -11.89 -4.36 12.73
C GLY A 164 -13.09 -3.46 13.02
N GLY A 165 -12.89 -2.31 13.69
CA GLY A 165 -13.96 -1.34 13.97
C GLY A 165 -14.82 -1.63 15.19
N LYS A 166 -14.63 -2.74 15.89
CA LYS A 166 -15.32 -3.04 17.16
C LYS A 166 -14.72 -2.22 18.30
N GLY A 167 -15.57 -1.77 19.22
CA GLY A 167 -15.16 -0.93 20.36
C GLY A 167 -14.75 0.50 19.94
N MET A 168 -15.21 0.98 18.78
CA MET A 168 -14.98 2.36 18.33
C MET A 168 -16.28 3.15 18.27
N ARG A 169 -16.27 4.37 18.87
CA ARG A 169 -17.44 5.28 18.87
C ARG A 169 -17.00 6.72 18.61
N ILE A 170 -17.60 7.34 17.61
CA ILE A 170 -17.41 8.76 17.33
C ILE A 170 -18.32 9.55 18.27
N VAL A 171 -17.74 10.52 18.96
CA VAL A 171 -18.43 11.42 19.90
C VAL A 171 -18.36 12.83 19.34
N ARG A 172 -19.51 13.36 18.95
CA ARG A 172 -19.60 14.69 18.31
C ARG A 172 -19.82 15.82 19.29
N GLU A 173 -20.43 15.49 20.44
CA GLU A 173 -20.82 16.45 21.46
C GLU A 173 -20.44 15.95 22.85
N GLU A 174 -20.14 16.90 23.74
CA GLU A 174 -19.75 16.64 25.10
C GLU A 174 -20.76 15.77 25.88
N SER A 175 -22.05 16.02 25.65
CA SER A 175 -23.16 15.30 26.28
C SER A 175 -23.17 13.79 25.99
N GLN A 176 -22.57 13.36 24.90
CA GLN A 176 -22.55 11.96 24.45
C GLN A 176 -21.37 11.16 25.00
N LEU A 177 -20.30 11.83 25.50
CA LEU A 177 -19.03 11.17 25.80
C LEU A 177 -19.16 10.03 26.81
N ALA A 178 -19.82 10.28 27.95
CA ALA A 178 -19.96 9.28 28.99
C ALA A 178 -20.74 8.04 28.56
N SER A 179 -21.83 8.23 27.80
CA SER A 179 -22.64 7.13 27.30
C SER A 179 -21.89 6.32 26.24
N MET A 180 -21.16 6.97 25.31
CA MET A 180 -20.39 6.32 24.26
C MET A 180 -19.18 5.56 24.80
N MET A 181 -18.52 6.07 25.84
CA MET A 181 -17.46 5.33 26.54
C MET A 181 -17.99 4.05 27.17
N LYS A 182 -19.14 4.12 27.87
CA LYS A 182 -19.74 2.93 28.48
C LYS A 182 -20.10 1.84 27.44
N ILE A 183 -20.67 2.26 26.30
CA ILE A 183 -21.02 1.34 25.20
C ILE A 183 -19.76 0.72 24.61
N ALA A 184 -18.73 1.55 24.30
CA ALA A 184 -17.48 1.08 23.73
C ALA A 184 -16.72 0.11 24.64
N SER A 185 -16.67 0.40 25.96
CA SER A 185 -16.04 -0.47 26.96
C SER A 185 -16.75 -1.82 27.06
N HIS A 186 -18.09 -1.83 27.14
CA HIS A 186 -18.86 -3.08 27.20
C HIS A 186 -18.70 -3.94 25.93
N GLU A 187 -18.69 -3.31 24.77
CA GLU A 187 -18.44 -4.00 23.49
C GLU A 187 -17.03 -4.58 23.43
N ALA A 188 -16.03 -3.83 23.89
CA ALA A 188 -14.64 -4.25 23.95
C ALA A 188 -14.45 -5.43 24.94
N GLU A 189 -15.02 -5.33 26.12
CA GLU A 189 -15.01 -6.41 27.12
C GLU A 189 -15.63 -7.70 26.57
N THR A 190 -16.75 -7.58 25.86
CA THR A 190 -17.43 -8.74 25.26
C THR A 190 -16.64 -9.36 24.12
N ALA A 191 -15.99 -8.53 23.28
CA ALA A 191 -15.31 -9.00 22.07
C ALA A 191 -13.85 -9.43 22.31
N PHE A 192 -13.17 -8.81 23.28
CA PHE A 192 -11.73 -8.92 23.49
C PHE A 192 -11.34 -9.28 24.93
N SER A 193 -12.31 -9.38 25.83
CA SER A 193 -12.09 -9.58 27.28
C SER A 193 -11.22 -8.47 27.92
N ASP A 194 -11.29 -7.26 27.34
CA ASP A 194 -10.56 -6.07 27.78
C ASP A 194 -11.39 -4.82 27.44
N GLY A 195 -11.93 -4.18 28.46
CA GLY A 195 -12.76 -2.98 28.34
C GLY A 195 -11.97 -1.66 28.34
N THR A 196 -10.64 -1.73 28.28
CA THR A 196 -9.73 -0.58 28.30
C THR A 196 -9.96 0.30 27.07
N LEU A 197 -10.13 1.59 27.29
CA LEU A 197 -10.38 2.58 26.24
C LEU A 197 -9.26 3.61 26.17
N TYR A 198 -9.10 4.20 24.99
CA TYR A 198 -8.36 5.43 24.77
C TYR A 198 -9.13 6.36 23.84
N LEU A 199 -8.77 7.64 23.85
CA LEU A 199 -9.41 8.66 23.02
C LEU A 199 -8.40 9.22 22.00
N GLU A 200 -8.94 9.57 20.83
CA GLU A 200 -8.19 10.34 19.83
C GLU A 200 -9.09 11.44 19.25
N LYS A 201 -8.46 12.50 18.73
CA LYS A 201 -9.16 13.45 17.88
C LYS A 201 -9.74 12.73 16.67
N TYR A 202 -11.02 12.93 16.39
CA TYR A 202 -11.63 12.40 15.18
C TYR A 202 -11.47 13.42 14.04
N LEU A 203 -10.94 12.96 12.91
CA LEU A 203 -10.82 13.75 11.71
C LEU A 203 -12.03 13.49 10.80
N GLU A 204 -12.77 14.54 10.48
CA GLU A 204 -13.93 14.44 9.60
C GLU A 204 -13.49 14.46 8.14
N ASN A 205 -13.78 13.38 7.41
CA ASN A 205 -13.48 13.25 5.99
C ASN A 205 -12.05 13.65 5.58
N PRO A 206 -11.01 13.14 6.27
CA PRO A 206 -9.63 13.47 5.92
C PRO A 206 -9.28 12.86 4.56
N ARG A 207 -8.21 13.35 3.94
CA ARG A 207 -7.55 12.61 2.85
C ARG A 207 -6.64 11.54 3.43
N HIS A 208 -6.53 10.45 2.71
CA HIS A 208 -5.48 9.46 2.90
C HIS A 208 -4.35 9.79 1.93
N VAL A 209 -3.27 10.32 2.46
CA VAL A 209 -2.07 10.70 1.69
C VAL A 209 -0.90 9.89 2.19
N GLU A 210 0.02 9.54 1.32
CA GLU A 210 1.17 8.72 1.68
C GLU A 210 2.42 9.16 0.93
N VAL A 211 3.59 9.03 1.57
CA VAL A 211 4.89 9.40 0.97
C VAL A 211 5.64 8.14 0.55
N GLN A 212 6.03 8.07 -0.72
CA GLN A 212 6.91 7.01 -1.23
C GLN A 212 8.35 7.31 -0.89
N LEU A 213 9.04 6.36 -0.29
CA LEU A 213 10.42 6.48 0.16
C LEU A 213 11.29 5.34 -0.36
N LEU A 214 12.57 5.64 -0.54
CA LEU A 214 13.63 4.68 -0.81
C LEU A 214 14.79 4.94 0.15
N GLY A 215 15.29 3.90 0.80
CA GLY A 215 16.46 3.96 1.68
C GLY A 215 17.56 3.00 1.24
N ASP A 216 18.82 3.39 1.45
CA ASP A 216 20.00 2.60 1.06
C ASP A 216 20.44 1.59 2.14
N GLY A 217 19.81 1.62 3.32
CA GLY A 217 20.21 0.78 4.46
C GLY A 217 21.48 1.25 5.19
N LYS A 218 22.04 2.41 4.83
CA LYS A 218 23.28 2.98 5.36
C LYS A 218 23.06 4.34 6.05
N GLY A 219 21.81 4.83 6.07
CA GLY A 219 21.43 6.11 6.69
C GLY A 219 21.03 7.20 5.69
N ASN A 220 21.01 6.90 4.39
CA ASN A 220 20.49 7.83 3.40
C ASN A 220 19.11 7.36 2.92
N ALA A 221 18.22 8.32 2.70
CA ALA A 221 16.89 8.08 2.15
C ALA A 221 16.44 9.24 1.26
N VAL A 222 15.57 8.94 0.31
CA VAL A 222 14.93 9.92 -0.58
C VAL A 222 13.44 9.66 -0.65
N HIS A 223 12.66 10.69 -1.00
CA HIS A 223 11.24 10.55 -1.32
C HIS A 223 10.99 10.70 -2.82
N LEU A 224 9.96 10.01 -3.32
CA LEU A 224 9.46 10.11 -4.68
C LEU A 224 8.09 10.82 -4.73
N GLY A 225 7.90 11.80 -3.86
CA GLY A 225 6.64 12.52 -3.70
C GLY A 225 5.58 11.74 -2.92
N GLU A 226 4.40 12.34 -2.88
CA GLU A 226 3.23 11.78 -2.21
C GLU A 226 2.19 11.25 -3.21
N ARG A 227 1.36 10.34 -2.71
CA ARG A 227 0.16 9.82 -3.38
C ARG A 227 -1.08 10.16 -2.58
N ASP A 228 -2.18 10.39 -3.27
CA ASP A 228 -3.53 10.46 -2.69
C ASP A 228 -4.25 9.13 -2.90
N CYS A 229 -4.67 8.51 -1.83
CA CYS A 229 -5.34 7.22 -1.81
C CYS A 229 -6.75 7.31 -1.19
N SER A 230 -7.36 8.51 -1.24
CA SER A 230 -8.66 8.76 -0.59
C SER A 230 -9.84 8.07 -1.27
N MET A 231 -9.72 7.70 -2.56
CA MET A 231 -10.78 6.95 -3.27
C MET A 231 -10.75 5.47 -2.89
N GLN A 232 -11.40 5.14 -1.78
CA GLN A 232 -11.39 3.80 -1.19
C GLN A 232 -12.79 3.36 -0.74
N LYS A 233 -13.05 2.04 -0.80
CA LYS A 233 -14.27 1.40 -0.30
C LYS A 233 -13.89 0.35 0.73
N ASN A 234 -14.47 0.43 1.94
CA ASN A 234 -14.16 -0.49 3.04
C ASN A 234 -12.64 -0.61 3.31
N HIS A 235 -11.93 0.51 3.30
CA HIS A 235 -10.46 0.59 3.44
C HIS A 235 -9.65 -0.07 2.30
N GLN A 236 -10.29 -0.42 1.17
CA GLN A 236 -9.60 -0.87 -0.03
C GLN A 236 -9.50 0.30 -1.02
N LYS A 237 -8.29 0.67 -1.36
CA LYS A 237 -7.98 1.71 -2.36
C LYS A 237 -8.49 1.24 -3.74
N LEU A 238 -9.15 2.12 -4.49
CA LEU A 238 -9.66 1.84 -5.85
C LEU A 238 -9.04 2.73 -6.91
N VAL A 239 -8.77 3.99 -6.54
CA VAL A 239 -8.09 4.96 -7.40
C VAL A 239 -7.03 5.67 -6.57
N GLU A 240 -5.83 5.75 -7.09
CA GLU A 240 -4.69 6.45 -6.50
C GLU A 240 -4.14 7.47 -7.49
N GLU A 241 -3.63 8.59 -7.00
CA GLU A 241 -3.01 9.62 -7.84
C GLU A 241 -1.76 10.24 -7.21
N SER A 242 -0.86 10.70 -8.02
CA SER A 242 0.33 11.46 -7.61
C SER A 242 0.56 12.63 -8.58
N PRO A 243 0.80 13.87 -8.05
CA PRO A 243 0.71 14.27 -6.66
C PRO A 243 -0.73 14.41 -6.16
N SER A 244 -0.92 14.56 -4.83
CA SER A 244 -2.22 14.81 -4.22
C SER A 244 -2.77 16.19 -4.64
N PRO A 245 -3.99 16.26 -5.21
CA PRO A 245 -4.55 17.53 -5.69
C PRO A 245 -4.96 18.49 -4.56
N GLY A 246 -5.02 18.00 -3.32
CA GLY A 246 -5.41 18.78 -2.15
C GLY A 246 -4.24 19.41 -1.39
N MET A 247 -3.00 19.14 -1.80
CA MET A 247 -1.81 19.55 -1.06
C MET A 247 -1.03 20.65 -1.77
N ASN A 248 -0.64 21.70 -1.04
CA ASN A 248 0.26 22.72 -1.55
C ASN A 248 1.74 22.30 -1.44
N ALA A 249 2.63 23.01 -2.11
CA ALA A 249 4.07 22.68 -2.14
C ALA A 249 4.71 22.70 -0.75
N GLU A 250 4.44 23.72 0.06
CA GLU A 250 5.02 23.86 1.40
C GLU A 250 4.66 22.67 2.31
N MET A 251 3.39 22.24 2.27
CA MET A 251 2.91 21.09 3.04
C MET A 251 3.53 19.78 2.55
N ARG A 252 3.65 19.63 1.23
CA ARG A 252 4.32 18.48 0.59
C ARG A 252 5.76 18.38 1.04
N ASP A 253 6.51 19.49 0.95
CA ASP A 253 7.93 19.52 1.32
C ASP A 253 8.13 19.21 2.80
N ALA A 254 7.27 19.75 3.68
CA ALA A 254 7.32 19.46 5.11
C ALA A 254 7.04 17.99 5.42
N MET A 255 6.01 17.41 4.80
CA MET A 255 5.61 16.00 4.99
C MET A 255 6.67 15.05 4.43
N CYS A 256 7.13 15.28 3.20
CA CYS A 256 8.15 14.46 2.56
C CYS A 256 9.49 14.54 3.30
N GLY A 257 9.94 15.74 3.66
CA GLY A 257 11.20 15.94 4.39
C GLY A 257 11.19 15.31 5.79
N SER A 258 10.06 15.37 6.51
CA SER A 258 9.93 14.68 7.80
C SER A 258 9.93 13.15 7.64
N SER A 259 9.34 12.66 6.55
CA SER A 259 9.33 11.24 6.22
C SER A 259 10.73 10.70 5.91
N VAL A 260 11.54 11.44 5.17
CA VAL A 260 12.94 11.11 4.89
C VAL A 260 13.74 10.98 6.18
N LYS A 261 13.62 11.94 7.12
CA LYS A 261 14.31 11.91 8.43
C LYS A 261 13.99 10.64 9.23
N LEU A 262 12.75 10.14 9.18
CA LEU A 262 12.40 8.88 9.84
C LEU A 262 13.14 7.70 9.21
N PHE A 263 13.23 7.62 7.89
CA PHE A 263 13.93 6.54 7.18
C PHE A 263 15.44 6.59 7.38
N GLU A 264 16.04 7.79 7.40
CA GLU A 264 17.45 7.99 7.74
C GLU A 264 17.76 7.50 9.17
N LYS A 265 16.94 7.92 10.15
CA LYS A 265 17.06 7.49 11.57
C LYS A 265 16.99 5.97 11.71
N LEU A 266 16.18 5.29 10.91
CA LEU A 266 16.03 3.84 10.91
C LEU A 266 17.11 3.13 10.09
N SER A 267 17.97 3.85 9.36
CA SER A 267 18.85 3.28 8.32
C SER A 267 18.06 2.29 7.46
N TYR A 268 16.90 2.75 6.99
CA TYR A 268 15.92 1.93 6.27
C TYR A 268 16.51 1.42 4.95
N ARG A 269 16.25 0.15 4.61
CA ARG A 269 16.72 -0.48 3.37
C ARG A 269 15.54 -0.79 2.45
N GLY A 270 15.60 -0.34 1.21
CA GLY A 270 14.61 -0.62 0.17
C GLY A 270 13.46 0.38 0.13
N ALA A 271 12.35 -0.03 -0.49
CA ALA A 271 11.16 0.79 -0.60
C ALA A 271 10.27 0.66 0.64
N GLY A 272 9.67 1.77 1.03
CA GLY A 272 8.62 1.81 2.03
C GLY A 272 7.76 3.05 1.86
N THR A 273 6.68 3.10 2.59
CA THR A 273 5.69 4.17 2.49
C THR A 273 5.23 4.58 3.88
N ILE A 274 5.14 5.88 4.12
CA ILE A 274 4.52 6.42 5.34
C ILE A 274 3.15 6.94 4.97
N GLU A 275 2.12 6.42 5.63
CA GLU A 275 0.73 6.83 5.44
C GLU A 275 0.31 7.90 6.45
N PHE A 276 -0.49 8.86 5.96
CA PHE A 276 -0.98 10.00 6.72
C PHE A 276 -2.48 10.23 6.51
N LEU A 277 -3.13 10.78 7.53
CA LEU A 277 -4.40 11.49 7.37
C LEU A 277 -4.15 12.98 7.24
N PHE A 278 -4.73 13.60 6.21
CA PHE A 278 -4.61 15.04 5.95
C PHE A 278 -6.00 15.70 6.02
N ASP A 279 -6.16 16.69 6.91
CA ASP A 279 -7.44 17.38 7.18
C ASP A 279 -7.61 18.68 6.36
N GLY A 280 -6.69 18.94 5.42
CA GLY A 280 -6.66 20.18 4.62
C GLY A 280 -5.76 21.28 5.20
N LYS A 281 -5.29 21.10 6.44
CA LYS A 281 -4.37 22.05 7.12
C LYS A 281 -3.20 21.34 7.78
N ASN A 282 -3.44 20.16 8.34
CA ASN A 282 -2.44 19.38 9.07
C ASN A 282 -2.44 17.94 8.55
N TYR A 283 -1.28 17.31 8.60
CA TYR A 283 -1.14 15.87 8.33
C TYR A 283 -0.75 15.14 9.62
N TYR A 284 -1.19 13.88 9.72
CA TYR A 284 -0.97 13.08 10.91
C TYR A 284 -0.53 11.67 10.50
N PHE A 285 0.56 11.23 11.07
CA PHE A 285 1.09 9.90 10.87
C PHE A 285 0.06 8.82 11.23
N MET A 286 -0.09 7.82 10.36
CA MET A 286 -0.89 6.63 10.59
C MET A 286 0.00 5.40 10.83
N GLU A 287 0.76 5.01 9.82
CA GLU A 287 1.60 3.82 9.86
C GLU A 287 2.70 3.88 8.79
N VAL A 288 3.65 2.94 8.89
CA VAL A 288 4.67 2.68 7.86
C VAL A 288 4.38 1.33 7.23
N ASN A 289 4.32 1.29 5.91
CA ASN A 289 4.32 0.05 5.17
C ASN A 289 5.76 -0.30 4.77
N ALA A 290 6.29 -1.37 5.38
CA ALA A 290 7.69 -1.78 5.23
C ALA A 290 7.91 -2.64 3.98
N ARG A 291 7.36 -2.23 2.84
CA ARG A 291 7.36 -2.93 1.56
C ARG A 291 7.05 -1.98 0.40
N VAL A 292 7.16 -2.47 -0.82
CA VAL A 292 6.54 -1.81 -1.97
C VAL A 292 5.01 -1.90 -1.86
N GLN A 293 4.29 -0.85 -2.27
CA GLN A 293 2.84 -0.85 -2.31
C GLN A 293 2.30 -1.15 -3.72
N VAL A 294 1.00 -1.51 -3.81
CA VAL A 294 0.32 -1.78 -5.09
C VAL A 294 0.43 -0.57 -6.01
N GLU A 295 0.19 0.60 -5.48
CA GLU A 295 0.14 1.91 -6.14
C GLU A 295 1.50 2.57 -6.40
N HIS A 296 2.62 1.83 -6.22
CA HIS A 296 3.95 2.36 -6.56
C HIS A 296 4.09 2.88 -8.01
N PRO A 297 3.34 2.36 -8.98
CA PRO A 297 3.45 2.84 -10.36
C PRO A 297 3.15 4.32 -10.55
N VAL A 298 2.24 4.94 -9.78
CA VAL A 298 1.98 6.38 -9.95
C VAL A 298 3.19 7.23 -9.53
N SER A 299 3.94 6.79 -8.50
CA SER A 299 5.20 7.45 -8.12
C SER A 299 6.30 7.22 -9.16
N GLU A 300 6.39 6.04 -9.75
CA GLU A 300 7.32 5.74 -10.85
C GLU A 300 7.05 6.65 -12.06
N MET A 301 5.76 6.85 -12.41
CA MET A 301 5.37 7.65 -13.57
C MET A 301 5.69 9.14 -13.41
N VAL A 302 5.63 9.70 -12.21
CA VAL A 302 5.94 11.12 -11.97
C VAL A 302 7.41 11.37 -11.68
N SER A 303 8.16 10.38 -11.15
CA SER A 303 9.58 10.52 -10.81
C SER A 303 10.54 9.97 -11.85
N GLY A 304 10.07 9.11 -12.76
CA GLY A 304 10.92 8.38 -13.71
C GLY A 304 11.79 7.29 -13.06
N ILE A 305 11.64 7.02 -11.77
CA ILE A 305 12.46 6.05 -11.03
C ILE A 305 11.75 4.70 -10.93
N ASP A 306 12.41 3.63 -11.38
CA ASP A 306 11.94 2.25 -11.22
C ASP A 306 12.20 1.76 -9.80
N ILE A 307 11.14 1.75 -8.97
CA ILE A 307 11.19 1.40 -7.55
C ILE A 307 11.64 -0.05 -7.33
N ILE A 308 11.17 -0.98 -8.18
CA ILE A 308 11.54 -2.41 -8.05
C ILE A 308 13.02 -2.61 -8.35
N LYS A 309 13.56 -1.97 -9.38
CA LYS A 309 15.00 -2.02 -9.65
C LYS A 309 15.82 -1.38 -8.52
N ALA A 310 15.36 -0.25 -7.98
CA ALA A 310 16.02 0.40 -6.84
C ALA A 310 16.04 -0.52 -5.61
N GLN A 311 14.94 -1.24 -5.32
CA GLN A 311 14.91 -2.24 -4.25
C GLN A 311 15.94 -3.36 -4.46
N ILE A 312 16.00 -3.92 -5.68
CA ILE A 312 16.91 -5.03 -5.99
C ILE A 312 18.38 -4.58 -5.86
N ARG A 313 18.72 -3.42 -6.42
CA ARG A 313 20.09 -2.86 -6.33
C ARG A 313 20.49 -2.52 -4.89
N GLY A 314 19.61 -1.81 -4.15
CA GLY A 314 19.87 -1.46 -2.75
C GLY A 314 20.06 -2.70 -1.86
N ALA A 315 19.28 -3.77 -2.07
CA ALA A 315 19.45 -5.02 -1.34
C ALA A 315 20.75 -5.76 -1.73
N ALA A 316 21.24 -5.57 -2.97
CA ALA A 316 22.56 -6.06 -3.39
C ALA A 316 23.74 -5.27 -2.80
N GLY A 317 23.46 -4.21 -2.03
CA GLY A 317 24.46 -3.35 -1.39
C GLY A 317 24.93 -2.17 -2.26
N GLU A 318 24.30 -1.96 -3.41
CA GLU A 318 24.55 -0.78 -4.25
C GLU A 318 23.94 0.47 -3.59
N ASP A 319 24.53 1.63 -3.82
CA ASP A 319 23.95 2.91 -3.46
C ASP A 319 22.73 3.20 -4.34
N LEU A 320 21.84 4.11 -3.92
CA LEU A 320 20.63 4.44 -4.69
C LEU A 320 20.97 4.91 -6.11
N GLY A 321 22.15 5.50 -6.30
CA GLY A 321 22.62 5.99 -7.60
C GLY A 321 22.07 7.39 -7.98
N PHE A 322 21.29 7.99 -7.09
CA PHE A 322 20.74 9.35 -7.20
C PHE A 322 20.52 9.93 -5.80
N SER A 323 20.56 11.25 -5.70
CA SER A 323 20.24 12.04 -4.50
C SER A 323 18.82 12.60 -4.58
N GLN A 324 18.34 13.26 -3.52
CA GLN A 324 17.04 13.93 -3.55
C GLN A 324 16.98 15.05 -4.60
N GLU A 325 18.10 15.72 -4.85
CA GLU A 325 18.20 16.83 -5.82
C GLU A 325 18.09 16.36 -7.28
N ASP A 326 18.40 15.09 -7.53
CA ASP A 326 18.28 14.48 -8.86
C ASP A 326 16.84 14.07 -9.19
N ILE A 327 15.95 14.05 -8.19
CA ILE A 327 14.56 13.61 -8.35
C ILE A 327 13.66 14.78 -8.70
N ILE A 328 13.23 14.82 -9.95
CA ILE A 328 12.27 15.80 -10.45
C ILE A 328 10.92 15.11 -10.58
N LEU A 329 9.90 15.66 -9.92
CA LEU A 329 8.53 15.16 -10.01
C LEU A 329 7.78 15.97 -11.09
N GLU A 330 7.38 15.30 -12.16
CA GLU A 330 6.74 15.96 -13.31
C GLU A 330 5.33 15.41 -13.57
N GLY A 331 4.42 16.33 -13.88
CA GLY A 331 3.07 16.01 -14.31
C GLY A 331 2.17 15.45 -13.22
N SER A 332 1.26 14.56 -13.63
CA SER A 332 0.30 13.89 -12.74
C SER A 332 0.02 12.49 -13.25
N SER A 333 -0.02 11.53 -12.36
CA SER A 333 -0.33 10.13 -12.64
C SER A 333 -1.55 9.68 -11.87
N ILE A 334 -2.37 8.83 -12.50
CA ILE A 334 -3.55 8.21 -11.89
C ILE A 334 -3.48 6.71 -12.13
N GLU A 335 -3.76 5.93 -11.12
CA GLU A 335 -3.92 4.47 -11.18
C GLU A 335 -5.39 4.11 -10.87
N CYS A 336 -5.96 3.18 -11.65
CA CYS A 336 -7.24 2.52 -11.36
C CYS A 336 -6.99 1.03 -11.16
N ARG A 337 -7.40 0.49 -10.02
CA ARG A 337 -7.37 -0.96 -9.76
C ARG A 337 -8.52 -1.64 -10.46
N ILE A 338 -8.22 -2.57 -11.34
CA ILE A 338 -9.21 -3.39 -12.03
C ILE A 338 -9.39 -4.69 -11.27
N ASN A 339 -10.55 -4.81 -10.63
CA ASN A 339 -10.90 -5.95 -9.78
C ASN A 339 -11.94 -6.83 -10.48
N ALA A 340 -11.73 -8.14 -10.43
CA ALA A 340 -12.73 -9.13 -10.83
C ALA A 340 -13.82 -9.23 -9.74
N SER A 341 -15.08 -9.12 -10.12
CA SER A 341 -16.21 -9.25 -9.19
C SER A 341 -16.59 -10.71 -8.92
N ALA A 342 -16.15 -11.63 -9.81
CA ALA A 342 -16.33 -13.07 -9.68
C ALA A 342 -15.21 -13.82 -10.42
N PRO A 343 -14.94 -15.09 -10.05
CA PRO A 343 -14.07 -15.97 -10.84
C PRO A 343 -14.63 -16.17 -12.25
N GLY A 344 -13.75 -16.43 -13.22
CA GLY A 344 -14.16 -16.66 -14.61
C GLY A 344 -12.97 -17.06 -15.48
N THR A 345 -13.26 -17.36 -16.74
CA THR A 345 -12.24 -17.59 -17.77
C THR A 345 -12.22 -16.40 -18.71
N VAL A 346 -11.07 -15.77 -18.85
CA VAL A 346 -10.88 -14.65 -19.78
C VAL A 346 -11.06 -15.15 -21.20
N SER A 347 -12.16 -14.76 -21.87
CA SER A 347 -12.44 -15.11 -23.27
C SER A 347 -11.80 -14.12 -24.22
N TYR A 348 -11.78 -12.85 -23.86
CA TYR A 348 -11.14 -11.77 -24.62
C TYR A 348 -10.43 -10.80 -23.70
N TYR A 349 -9.28 -10.26 -24.14
CA TYR A 349 -8.49 -9.29 -23.39
C TYR A 349 -7.76 -8.36 -24.34
N LEU A 350 -8.15 -7.08 -24.31
CA LEU A 350 -7.49 -6.00 -25.02
C LEU A 350 -7.14 -4.89 -24.05
N PRO A 351 -5.89 -4.85 -23.55
CA PRO A 351 -5.44 -3.75 -22.71
C PRO A 351 -5.32 -2.46 -23.52
N PRO A 352 -5.66 -1.28 -22.93
CA PRO A 352 -5.49 0.00 -23.59
C PRO A 352 -4.00 0.32 -23.81
N GLY A 353 -3.74 1.18 -24.77
CA GLY A 353 -2.39 1.60 -25.13
C GLY A 353 -2.26 3.11 -25.36
N GLY A 354 -1.19 3.51 -26.03
CA GLY A 354 -0.86 4.88 -26.38
C GLY A 354 0.13 5.54 -25.42
N ILE A 355 0.47 6.81 -25.70
CA ILE A 355 1.47 7.56 -24.94
C ILE A 355 1.07 7.65 -23.47
N SER A 356 2.01 7.30 -22.56
CA SER A 356 1.87 7.38 -21.10
C SER A 356 0.66 6.60 -20.56
N VAL A 357 0.37 5.45 -21.19
CA VAL A 357 -0.58 4.44 -20.69
C VAL A 357 0.20 3.17 -20.37
N ARG A 358 0.07 2.70 -19.12
CA ARG A 358 0.69 1.49 -18.60
C ARG A 358 -0.38 0.56 -18.03
N VAL A 359 -0.28 -0.73 -18.34
CA VAL A 359 -1.11 -1.77 -17.74
C VAL A 359 -0.22 -2.80 -17.06
N ASP A 360 -0.33 -2.91 -15.76
CA ASP A 360 0.29 -3.98 -14.98
C ASP A 360 -0.76 -5.06 -14.73
N SER A 361 -0.61 -6.21 -15.38
CA SER A 361 -1.59 -7.30 -15.36
C SER A 361 -0.90 -8.65 -15.56
N PHE A 362 -1.62 -9.70 -15.19
CA PHE A 362 -1.24 -11.09 -15.46
C PHE A 362 -2.28 -11.83 -16.31
N LEU A 363 -3.25 -11.09 -16.88
CA LEU A 363 -4.30 -11.65 -17.73
C LEU A 363 -3.81 -11.95 -19.15
N TYR A 364 -4.43 -12.97 -19.75
CA TYR A 364 -4.34 -13.30 -21.17
C TYR A 364 -5.58 -14.13 -21.56
N PRO A 365 -5.99 -14.19 -22.84
CA PRO A 365 -7.11 -15.02 -23.29
C PRO A 365 -6.92 -16.51 -22.94
N GLY A 366 -7.93 -17.11 -22.32
CA GLY A 366 -7.91 -18.48 -21.80
C GLY A 366 -7.45 -18.62 -20.35
N TYR A 367 -6.98 -17.54 -19.69
CA TYR A 367 -6.62 -17.59 -18.28
C TYR A 367 -7.85 -17.75 -17.38
N LYS A 368 -7.77 -18.65 -16.43
CA LYS A 368 -8.77 -18.84 -15.37
C LYS A 368 -8.40 -18.00 -14.15
N VAL A 369 -9.22 -16.99 -13.83
CA VAL A 369 -9.08 -16.20 -12.60
C VAL A 369 -9.55 -17.06 -11.42
N PRO A 370 -8.65 -17.45 -10.50
CA PRO A 370 -9.02 -18.34 -9.40
C PRO A 370 -9.77 -17.59 -8.28
N PRO A 371 -10.66 -18.27 -7.53
CA PRO A 371 -11.42 -17.66 -6.43
C PRO A 371 -10.63 -17.58 -5.11
N HIS A 372 -9.36 -17.97 -5.09
CA HIS A 372 -8.59 -18.23 -3.87
C HIS A 372 -7.80 -17.02 -3.37
N TYR A 373 -7.65 -15.98 -4.19
CA TYR A 373 -6.75 -14.85 -3.94
C TYR A 373 -7.48 -13.52 -4.10
N ASP A 374 -6.74 -12.42 -3.93
CA ASP A 374 -7.24 -11.07 -4.12
C ASP A 374 -7.90 -10.90 -5.50
N SER A 375 -8.92 -10.07 -5.56
CA SER A 375 -9.73 -9.85 -6.74
C SER A 375 -9.07 -8.97 -7.80
N MET A 376 -7.97 -8.26 -7.48
CA MET A 376 -7.29 -7.38 -8.43
C MET A 376 -6.63 -8.18 -9.55
N VAL A 377 -6.99 -7.90 -10.79
CA VAL A 377 -6.50 -8.60 -11.98
C VAL A 377 -5.63 -7.72 -12.87
N ALA A 378 -5.74 -6.41 -12.74
CA ALA A 378 -4.90 -5.44 -13.44
C ALA A 378 -4.87 -4.11 -12.69
N LYS A 379 -3.84 -3.30 -13.00
CA LYS A 379 -3.78 -1.88 -12.69
C LYS A 379 -3.66 -1.14 -14.02
N LEU A 380 -4.50 -0.14 -14.22
CA LEU A 380 -4.39 0.79 -15.33
C LEU A 380 -3.80 2.08 -14.80
N ILE A 381 -2.66 2.48 -15.31
CA ILE A 381 -1.92 3.65 -14.89
C ILE A 381 -1.76 4.59 -16.08
N VAL A 382 -1.99 5.89 -15.86
CA VAL A 382 -1.75 6.91 -16.86
C VAL A 382 -0.93 8.05 -16.28
N HIS A 383 -0.23 8.78 -17.15
CA HIS A 383 0.47 10.01 -16.81
C HIS A 383 0.09 11.12 -17.79
N GLY A 384 -0.01 12.35 -17.31
CA GLY A 384 -0.24 13.55 -18.11
C GLY A 384 0.58 14.72 -17.59
N ALA A 385 0.85 15.71 -18.43
CA ALA A 385 1.54 16.94 -18.01
C ALA A 385 0.74 17.73 -16.96
N THR A 386 -0.59 17.53 -16.94
CA THR A 386 -1.49 18.08 -15.93
C THR A 386 -2.45 17.01 -15.43
N ARG A 387 -3.05 17.22 -14.26
CA ARG A 387 -4.09 16.32 -13.71
C ARG A 387 -5.29 16.19 -14.66
N GLN A 388 -5.69 17.27 -15.33
CA GLN A 388 -6.80 17.25 -16.30
C GLN A 388 -6.47 16.36 -17.50
N GLU A 389 -5.23 16.40 -17.99
CA GLU A 389 -4.77 15.53 -19.06
C GLU A 389 -4.73 14.06 -18.60
N ALA A 390 -4.24 13.80 -17.38
CA ALA A 390 -4.26 12.45 -16.79
C ALA A 390 -5.70 11.91 -16.67
N ILE A 391 -6.66 12.72 -16.19
CA ILE A 391 -8.10 12.36 -16.12
C ILE A 391 -8.64 12.03 -17.53
N ALA A 392 -8.40 12.87 -18.52
CA ALA A 392 -8.86 12.64 -19.89
C ALA A 392 -8.27 11.35 -20.48
N ARG A 393 -6.97 11.11 -20.23
CA ARG A 393 -6.25 9.90 -20.67
C ARG A 393 -6.78 8.66 -19.97
N MET A 394 -7.06 8.73 -18.67
CA MET A 394 -7.65 7.61 -17.91
C MET A 394 -9.03 7.24 -18.44
N LEU A 395 -9.91 8.22 -18.68
CA LEU A 395 -11.23 7.94 -19.25
C LEU A 395 -11.15 7.31 -20.64
N ARG A 396 -10.26 7.80 -21.51
CA ARG A 396 -10.03 7.18 -22.82
C ARG A 396 -9.53 5.74 -22.65
N ALA A 397 -8.54 5.53 -21.81
CA ALA A 397 -7.95 4.21 -21.60
C ALA A 397 -8.95 3.21 -20.98
N LEU A 398 -9.80 3.65 -20.03
CA LEU A 398 -10.88 2.82 -19.48
C LEU A 398 -11.94 2.46 -20.54
N ASN A 399 -12.20 3.35 -21.52
CA ASN A 399 -13.11 3.04 -22.63
C ASN A 399 -12.55 2.05 -23.65
N GLU A 400 -11.23 2.00 -23.79
CA GLU A 400 -10.53 1.05 -24.66
C GLU A 400 -10.22 -0.29 -23.96
N PHE A 401 -10.40 -0.37 -22.62
CA PHE A 401 -10.09 -1.58 -21.85
C PHE A 401 -11.19 -2.62 -22.04
N GLU A 402 -10.93 -3.64 -22.84
CA GLU A 402 -11.90 -4.72 -23.08
C GLU A 402 -11.43 -6.00 -22.36
N LEU A 403 -12.31 -6.53 -21.51
CA LEU A 403 -12.13 -7.78 -20.79
C LEU A 403 -13.45 -8.53 -20.70
N GLU A 404 -13.51 -9.69 -21.36
CA GLU A 404 -14.69 -10.55 -21.38
C GLU A 404 -14.43 -11.88 -20.65
N GLY A 405 -15.51 -12.51 -20.18
CA GLY A 405 -15.48 -13.79 -19.46
C GLY A 405 -15.21 -13.65 -17.96
N VAL A 406 -14.85 -12.44 -17.51
CA VAL A 406 -14.65 -12.09 -16.09
C VAL A 406 -15.31 -10.74 -15.83
N PRO A 407 -16.34 -10.65 -14.99
CA PRO A 407 -16.95 -9.37 -14.66
C PRO A 407 -16.01 -8.53 -13.79
N THR A 408 -15.93 -7.22 -14.09
CA THR A 408 -15.00 -6.30 -13.43
C THR A 408 -15.67 -5.01 -12.97
N ASN A 409 -14.88 -4.17 -12.26
CA ASN A 409 -15.29 -2.85 -11.80
C ASN A 409 -14.93 -1.71 -12.81
N ILE A 410 -14.65 -2.00 -14.07
CA ILE A 410 -14.25 -0.97 -15.07
C ILE A 410 -15.30 0.15 -15.16
N GLU A 411 -16.58 -0.18 -15.23
CA GLU A 411 -17.65 0.83 -15.28
C GLU A 411 -17.71 1.69 -14.01
N THR A 412 -17.46 1.08 -12.84
CA THR A 412 -17.31 1.83 -11.59
C THR A 412 -16.14 2.80 -11.65
N GLN A 413 -15.00 2.40 -12.22
CA GLN A 413 -13.84 3.27 -12.39
C GLN A 413 -14.16 4.44 -13.32
N LYS A 414 -14.84 4.20 -14.44
CA LYS A 414 -15.29 5.27 -15.35
C LYS A 414 -16.19 6.27 -14.62
N HIS A 415 -17.11 5.78 -13.81
CA HIS A 415 -18.00 6.62 -13.02
C HIS A 415 -17.24 7.48 -12.01
N ILE A 416 -16.31 6.89 -11.27
CA ILE A 416 -15.46 7.62 -10.30
C ILE A 416 -14.68 8.73 -11.01
N ILE A 417 -13.92 8.40 -12.06
CA ILE A 417 -13.04 9.34 -12.76
C ILE A 417 -13.83 10.47 -13.46
N SER A 418 -15.06 10.19 -13.96
CA SER A 418 -15.91 11.19 -14.59
C SER A 418 -16.66 12.07 -13.61
N SER A 419 -16.80 11.68 -12.33
CA SER A 419 -17.58 12.40 -11.33
C SER A 419 -17.02 13.82 -11.10
N SER A 420 -17.94 14.76 -10.81
CA SER A 420 -17.59 16.16 -10.47
C SER A 420 -16.72 16.22 -9.19
N ILE A 421 -16.95 15.31 -8.24
CA ILE A 421 -16.21 15.20 -6.98
C ILE A 421 -14.76 14.87 -7.28
N PHE A 422 -14.48 13.79 -8.02
CA PHE A 422 -13.09 13.42 -8.36
C PHE A 422 -12.41 14.52 -9.19
N ARG A 423 -13.09 15.03 -10.21
CA ARG A 423 -12.55 16.08 -11.10
C ARG A 423 -12.19 17.37 -10.37
N SER A 424 -12.97 17.73 -9.35
CA SER A 424 -12.71 18.94 -8.56
C SER A 424 -11.42 18.87 -7.75
N GLY A 425 -10.92 17.66 -7.45
CA GLY A 425 -9.81 17.45 -6.53
C GLY A 425 -10.14 17.78 -5.06
N LYS A 426 -11.39 18.08 -4.74
CA LYS A 426 -11.85 18.45 -3.38
C LYS A 426 -12.65 17.30 -2.75
N PHE A 427 -11.97 16.31 -2.22
CA PHE A 427 -12.58 15.13 -1.63
C PHE A 427 -11.74 14.58 -0.48
N GLY A 428 -12.32 13.73 0.33
CA GLY A 428 -11.66 12.94 1.36
C GLY A 428 -12.12 11.49 1.29
N THR A 429 -11.82 10.70 2.32
CA THR A 429 -12.05 9.25 2.36
C THR A 429 -13.52 8.82 2.28
N SER A 430 -14.47 9.72 2.54
CA SER A 430 -15.91 9.44 2.43
C SER A 430 -16.49 9.71 1.02
N ALA A 431 -15.71 10.30 0.11
CA ALA A 431 -16.20 10.77 -1.18
C ALA A 431 -16.73 9.64 -2.08
N LEU A 432 -16.09 8.49 -2.04
CA LEU A 432 -16.48 7.35 -2.86
C LEU A 432 -17.92 6.87 -2.57
N GLU A 433 -18.31 6.87 -1.29
CA GLU A 433 -19.69 6.50 -0.93
C GLU A 433 -20.72 7.44 -1.54
N THR A 434 -20.41 8.74 -1.63
CA THR A 434 -21.25 9.74 -2.28
C THR A 434 -21.33 9.51 -3.78
N ILE A 435 -20.17 9.32 -4.42
CA ILE A 435 -20.09 9.06 -5.87
C ILE A 435 -20.90 7.80 -6.25
N LEU A 436 -20.78 6.72 -5.48
CA LEU A 436 -21.47 5.46 -5.77
C LEU A 436 -22.96 5.48 -5.47
N LYS A 437 -23.48 6.46 -4.73
CA LYS A 437 -24.92 6.67 -4.54
C LYS A 437 -25.56 7.48 -5.66
N GLU A 438 -24.75 8.22 -6.42
CA GLU A 438 -25.19 9.02 -7.57
C GLU A 438 -25.17 8.21 -8.89
N ALA A 439 -24.63 6.97 -8.86
CA ALA A 439 -24.58 6.04 -10.00
C ALA A 439 -25.81 5.16 -10.07
#